data_685e65f1ed66828397ec60af65a3cea4
#
_entry.id   685e65f1ed66828397ec60af65a3cea4
#
_cell.length_a   1.000
_cell.length_b   1.000
_cell.length_c   1.000
_cell.angle_alpha   90.00
_cell.angle_beta   90.00
_cell.angle_gamma   90.00
#
_symmetry.space_group_name_H-M   'P 1'
#
loop_
_entity.id
_entity.type
_entity.pdbx_description
1 polymer ?
#
loop_
_entity_poly.entity_id
_entity_poly.type
_entity_poly.pdbx_seq_one_letter_code
_entity_poly.pdbx_strand_id
1 'polypeptide(L)'
;MIVLTQHLTKQCPVGVAVLFMISLFAALANWASTLAAAADSLYRVAAIVTGQGDANRIIGFAACFQDVLITVSGALKLEGDPRLSAYKSNSADFVSSYSYHDQMSGTPKRDEQGTRDRPYDLIVDFDDRKINDVLNSLGVKPWLSRRPVLGVFVEMEQGSRQYIATSDAKQSDLQRHSLLAAALKRGMVIVLPDVEALAKANINAAELLTTPSSTLASLASELGGEVALVGRLKWEDSELGWATEWRIHWNGRMHRWQLRGVTFDEAFRRGIGGAAQILSGNGDPG
;
A
#
# COMPACT_ATOMS: atom_id res chain seq x y z
N MET A 1 24.89 16.22 77.85
CA MET A 1 25.61 15.79 76.65
C MET A 1 24.88 14.60 76.10
N ILE A 2 23.90 14.77 75.20
CA ILE A 2 22.99 13.78 74.68
C ILE A 2 23.44 13.51 73.26
N VAL A 3 23.86 12.25 72.98
CA VAL A 3 24.23 11.75 71.65
C VAL A 3 22.98 11.24 70.98
N LEU A 4 22.54 11.85 69.87
CA LEU A 4 21.46 11.41 69.03
C LEU A 4 22.02 10.43 67.96
N THR A 5 21.63 9.19 68.04
CA THR A 5 21.93 8.14 67.03
C THR A 5 20.87 8.21 65.92
N GLN A 6 21.27 8.57 64.70
CA GLN A 6 20.39 8.49 63.52
C GLN A 6 20.38 7.05 62.98
N HIS A 7 19.22 6.45 62.96
CA HIS A 7 18.96 5.22 62.20
C HIS A 7 18.67 5.53 60.73
N LEU A 8 19.58 5.18 59.86
CA LEU A 8 19.35 5.15 58.39
C LEU A 8 18.60 3.84 58.02
N THR A 9 17.34 3.97 57.72
CA THR A 9 16.56 2.84 57.10
C THR A 9 16.93 2.74 55.62
N LYS A 10 17.62 1.66 55.25
CA LYS A 10 17.82 1.26 53.84
C LYS A 10 16.50 0.83 53.26
N GLN A 11 15.91 1.64 52.36
CA GLN A 11 14.80 1.22 51.52
C GLN A 11 15.32 0.30 50.39
N CYS A 12 14.77 -0.91 50.32
CA CYS A 12 15.08 -1.90 49.27
C CYS A 12 14.60 -1.41 47.90
N PRO A 13 15.38 -1.61 46.81
CA PRO A 13 15.02 -1.16 45.46
C PRO A 13 14.11 -2.15 44.69
N VAL A 14 13.39 -3.04 45.41
CA VAL A 14 12.56 -4.08 44.74
C VAL A 14 11.33 -3.48 44.00
N GLY A 15 10.79 -2.36 44.50
CA GLY A 15 9.61 -1.73 43.88
C GLY A 15 9.84 -1.11 42.50
N VAL A 16 11.04 -0.60 42.23
CA VAL A 16 11.39 0.05 40.96
C VAL A 16 11.61 -0.98 39.84
N ALA A 17 12.18 -2.13 40.18
CA ALA A 17 12.41 -3.22 39.20
C ALA A 17 11.10 -3.87 38.72
N VAL A 18 10.09 -3.98 39.60
CA VAL A 18 8.78 -4.54 39.26
C VAL A 18 7.99 -3.59 38.34
N LEU A 19 8.05 -2.28 38.56
CA LEU A 19 7.42 -1.27 37.70
C LEU A 19 8.04 -1.23 36.30
N PHE A 20 9.36 -1.40 36.16
CA PHE A 20 10.04 -1.47 34.87
C PHE A 20 9.69 -2.74 34.09
N MET A 21 9.53 -3.89 34.76
CA MET A 21 9.12 -5.13 34.10
C MET A 21 7.66 -5.07 33.62
N ILE A 22 6.76 -4.46 34.38
CA ILE A 22 5.35 -4.32 33.97
C ILE A 22 5.23 -3.37 32.76
N SER A 23 6.00 -2.28 32.71
CA SER A 23 5.98 -1.36 31.58
C SER A 23 6.57 -1.96 30.30
N LEU A 24 7.60 -2.81 30.42
CA LEU A 24 8.18 -3.52 29.28
C LEU A 24 7.22 -4.58 28.71
N PHE A 25 6.50 -5.31 29.58
CA PHE A 25 5.49 -6.29 29.15
C PHE A 25 4.28 -5.62 28.48
N ALA A 26 3.83 -4.45 28.96
CA ALA A 26 2.75 -3.69 28.36
C ALA A 26 3.14 -3.12 26.98
N ALA A 27 4.40 -2.70 26.79
CA ALA A 27 4.91 -2.24 25.50
C ALA A 27 4.97 -3.39 24.48
N LEU A 28 5.44 -4.56 24.89
CA LEU A 28 5.49 -5.76 24.02
C LEU A 28 4.09 -6.27 23.64
N ALA A 29 3.11 -6.20 24.55
CA ALA A 29 1.73 -6.58 24.26
C ALA A 29 1.06 -5.62 23.26
N ASN A 30 1.33 -4.32 23.32
CA ASN A 30 0.82 -3.35 22.36
C ASN A 30 1.43 -3.55 20.96
N TRP A 31 2.70 -3.92 20.86
CA TRP A 31 3.34 -4.22 19.56
C TRP A 31 2.77 -5.48 18.91
N ALA A 32 2.49 -6.51 19.69
CA ALA A 32 1.86 -7.73 19.18
C ALA A 32 0.43 -7.48 18.67
N SER A 33 -0.34 -6.63 19.34
CA SER A 33 -1.70 -6.26 18.93
C SER A 33 -1.73 -5.43 17.64
N THR A 34 -0.78 -4.52 17.45
CA THR A 34 -0.69 -3.71 16.21
C THR A 34 -0.23 -4.53 15.03
N LEU A 35 0.66 -5.50 15.21
CA LEU A 35 1.08 -6.43 14.16
C LEU A 35 -0.06 -7.38 13.75
N ALA A 36 -0.84 -7.88 14.69
CA ALA A 36 -2.00 -8.72 14.40
C ALA A 36 -3.09 -7.95 13.64
N ALA A 37 -3.43 -6.74 14.07
CA ALA A 37 -4.41 -5.89 13.38
C ALA A 37 -3.96 -5.49 11.96
N ALA A 38 -2.66 -5.26 11.76
CA ALA A 38 -2.12 -4.98 10.43
C ALA A 38 -2.13 -6.22 9.53
N ALA A 39 -1.88 -7.41 10.09
CA ALA A 39 -1.97 -8.67 9.34
C ALA A 39 -3.41 -8.98 8.94
N ASP A 40 -4.38 -8.83 9.83
CA ASP A 40 -5.81 -9.02 9.53
C ASP A 40 -6.29 -8.10 8.41
N SER A 41 -5.76 -6.88 8.31
CA SER A 41 -6.12 -5.94 7.24
C SER A 41 -5.64 -6.39 5.85
N LEU A 42 -4.60 -7.22 5.73
CA LEU A 42 -4.10 -7.71 4.44
C LEU A 42 -5.03 -8.71 3.77
N TYR A 43 -5.84 -9.44 4.54
CA TYR A 43 -6.81 -10.41 4.02
C TYR A 43 -8.19 -9.80 3.76
N ARG A 44 -8.33 -8.48 4.00
CA ARG A 44 -9.53 -7.71 3.70
C ARG A 44 -9.30 -6.84 2.48
N VAL A 45 -10.11 -7.03 1.45
CA VAL A 45 -10.06 -6.25 0.20
C VAL A 45 -11.46 -5.86 -0.24
N ALA A 46 -11.56 -4.90 -1.15
CA ALA A 46 -12.83 -4.43 -1.65
C ALA A 46 -12.81 -4.35 -3.18
N ALA A 47 -13.99 -4.61 -3.78
CA ALA A 47 -14.26 -4.38 -5.20
C ALA A 47 -15.57 -3.63 -5.37
N ILE A 48 -15.64 -2.79 -6.40
CA ILE A 48 -16.90 -2.13 -6.77
C ILE A 48 -17.74 -3.11 -7.56
N VAL A 49 -18.98 -3.32 -7.14
CA VAL A 49 -19.97 -4.15 -7.83
C VAL A 49 -21.26 -3.36 -8.08
N THR A 50 -21.98 -3.70 -9.14
CA THR A 50 -23.26 -3.07 -9.48
C THR A 50 -24.39 -3.88 -8.88
N GLY A 51 -24.99 -3.38 -7.79
CA GLY A 51 -26.04 -4.10 -7.04
C GLY A 51 -25.46 -5.17 -6.09
N GLN A 52 -26.37 -5.83 -5.35
CA GLN A 52 -26.04 -6.83 -4.32
C GLN A 52 -26.45 -8.27 -4.74
N GLY A 53 -26.84 -8.45 -5.98
CA GLY A 53 -27.25 -9.75 -6.51
C GLY A 53 -26.13 -10.79 -6.55
N ASP A 54 -26.50 -12.06 -6.52
CA ASP A 54 -25.55 -13.19 -6.46
C ASP A 54 -24.54 -13.20 -7.63
N ALA A 55 -25.00 -12.88 -8.84
CA ALA A 55 -24.14 -12.84 -10.01
C ALA A 55 -23.03 -11.79 -9.87
N ASN A 56 -23.38 -10.59 -9.42
CA ASN A 56 -22.44 -9.50 -9.20
C ASN A 56 -21.49 -9.80 -8.03
N ARG A 57 -22.00 -10.47 -6.99
CA ARG A 57 -21.19 -10.90 -5.84
C ARG A 57 -20.12 -11.91 -6.25
N ILE A 58 -20.45 -12.89 -7.07
CA ILE A 58 -19.49 -13.89 -7.57
C ILE A 58 -18.38 -13.21 -8.39
N ILE A 59 -18.72 -12.25 -9.25
CA ILE A 59 -17.74 -11.45 -10.00
C ILE A 59 -16.86 -10.66 -9.04
N GLY A 60 -17.46 -10.03 -8.03
CA GLY A 60 -16.74 -9.29 -6.99
C GLY A 60 -15.78 -10.16 -6.18
N PHE A 61 -16.21 -11.37 -5.78
CA PHE A 61 -15.36 -12.32 -5.07
C PHE A 61 -14.15 -12.75 -5.91
N ALA A 62 -14.34 -13.01 -7.20
CA ALA A 62 -13.25 -13.38 -8.11
C ALA A 62 -12.22 -12.25 -8.29
N ALA A 63 -12.70 -11.00 -8.37
CA ALA A 63 -11.82 -9.82 -8.39
C ALA A 63 -11.07 -9.64 -7.07
N CYS A 64 -11.77 -9.69 -5.94
CA CYS A 64 -11.19 -9.61 -4.60
C CYS A 64 -10.21 -10.75 -4.33
N PHE A 65 -10.48 -11.97 -4.82
CA PHE A 65 -9.58 -13.11 -4.65
C PHE A 65 -8.20 -12.88 -5.30
N GLN A 66 -8.16 -12.34 -6.51
CA GLN A 66 -6.89 -11.96 -7.14
C GLN A 66 -6.18 -10.85 -6.35
N ASP A 67 -6.93 -9.83 -5.94
CA ASP A 67 -6.36 -8.70 -5.20
C ASP A 67 -5.79 -9.12 -3.85
N VAL A 68 -6.46 -10.00 -3.09
CA VAL A 68 -5.96 -10.46 -1.79
C VAL A 68 -4.66 -11.25 -1.94
N LEU A 69 -4.55 -12.12 -2.95
CA LEU A 69 -3.31 -12.85 -3.21
C LEU A 69 -2.14 -11.91 -3.49
N ILE A 70 -2.35 -10.87 -4.32
CA ILE A 70 -1.33 -9.86 -4.61
C ILE A 70 -1.03 -9.02 -3.37
N THR A 71 -2.05 -8.62 -2.62
CA THR A 71 -1.88 -7.81 -1.41
C THR A 71 -1.10 -8.57 -0.35
N VAL A 72 -1.47 -9.82 -0.04
CA VAL A 72 -0.81 -10.63 0.99
C VAL A 72 0.63 -10.97 0.60
N SER A 73 0.91 -11.26 -0.67
CA SER A 73 2.24 -11.67 -1.11
C SER A 73 3.14 -10.53 -1.58
N GLY A 74 2.57 -9.39 -1.99
CA GLY A 74 3.27 -8.34 -2.74
C GLY A 74 3.60 -8.73 -4.18
N ALA A 75 3.22 -9.92 -4.66
CA ALA A 75 3.60 -10.46 -5.96
C ALA A 75 2.66 -9.97 -7.08
N LEU A 76 2.96 -8.82 -7.66
CA LEU A 76 2.20 -8.25 -8.78
C LEU A 76 2.13 -9.20 -9.99
N LYS A 77 3.13 -10.05 -10.19
CA LYS A 77 3.17 -11.08 -11.25
C LYS A 77 2.01 -12.07 -11.22
N LEU A 78 1.26 -12.15 -10.12
CA LEU A 78 0.03 -12.94 -10.04
C LEU A 78 -1.13 -12.30 -10.80
N GLU A 79 -1.02 -11.04 -11.19
CA GLU A 79 -2.02 -10.40 -12.02
C GLU A 79 -2.04 -11.02 -13.41
N GLY A 80 -3.19 -11.63 -13.78
CA GLY A 80 -3.33 -12.35 -15.04
C GLY A 80 -2.69 -13.75 -15.08
N ASP A 81 -2.18 -14.27 -13.97
CA ASP A 81 -1.65 -15.64 -13.92
C ASP A 81 -2.74 -16.65 -14.26
N PRO A 82 -2.59 -17.46 -15.32
CA PRO A 82 -3.61 -18.41 -15.76
C PRO A 82 -3.94 -19.49 -14.73
N ARG A 83 -3.00 -19.81 -13.83
CA ARG A 83 -3.21 -20.78 -12.73
C ARG A 83 -4.28 -20.33 -11.74
N LEU A 84 -4.60 -19.03 -11.69
CA LEU A 84 -5.64 -18.47 -10.83
C LEU A 84 -7.07 -18.75 -11.37
N SER A 85 -7.22 -19.14 -12.62
CA SER A 85 -8.54 -19.30 -13.24
C SER A 85 -9.44 -20.27 -12.48
N ALA A 86 -8.93 -21.45 -12.11
CA ALA A 86 -9.68 -22.46 -11.36
C ALA A 86 -10.08 -21.97 -9.95
N TYR A 87 -9.18 -21.26 -9.26
CA TYR A 87 -9.46 -20.70 -7.96
C TYR A 87 -10.49 -19.57 -8.01
N LYS A 88 -10.43 -18.71 -9.04
CA LYS A 88 -11.39 -17.61 -9.24
C LYS A 88 -12.81 -18.11 -9.42
N SER A 89 -12.99 -19.24 -10.10
CA SER A 89 -14.31 -19.85 -10.30
C SER A 89 -14.95 -20.31 -8.98
N ASN A 90 -14.14 -20.64 -7.98
CA ASN A 90 -14.55 -21.10 -6.65
C ASN A 90 -14.14 -20.11 -5.54
N SER A 91 -14.00 -18.82 -5.89
CA SER A 91 -13.50 -17.80 -4.97
C SER A 91 -14.33 -17.65 -3.68
N ALA A 92 -15.62 -18.00 -3.71
CA ALA A 92 -16.48 -17.99 -2.53
C ALA A 92 -16.01 -18.98 -1.43
N ASP A 93 -15.32 -20.05 -1.77
CA ASP A 93 -14.84 -21.06 -0.80
C ASP A 93 -13.72 -20.51 0.10
N PHE A 94 -13.09 -19.41 -0.29
CA PHE A 94 -12.02 -18.74 0.43
C PHE A 94 -12.50 -17.57 1.29
N VAL A 95 -13.77 -17.17 1.15
CA VAL A 95 -14.37 -16.04 1.86
C VAL A 95 -14.77 -16.48 3.27
N SER A 96 -14.35 -15.71 4.29
CA SER A 96 -14.80 -15.87 5.67
C SER A 96 -16.02 -14.99 5.99
N SER A 97 -16.02 -13.76 5.49
CA SER A 97 -17.16 -12.85 5.62
C SER A 97 -17.15 -11.80 4.51
N TYR A 98 -18.30 -11.14 4.29
CA TYR A 98 -18.39 -10.01 3.38
C TYR A 98 -19.48 -9.02 3.83
N SER A 99 -19.34 -7.77 3.39
CA SER A 99 -20.31 -6.71 3.61
C SER A 99 -20.38 -5.79 2.39
N TYR A 100 -21.44 -4.98 2.36
CA TYR A 100 -21.62 -3.98 1.30
C TYR A 100 -21.67 -2.59 1.92
N HIS A 101 -20.98 -1.65 1.28
CA HIS A 101 -21.13 -0.23 1.53
C HIS A 101 -21.74 0.44 0.29
N ASP A 102 -22.91 1.10 0.46
CA ASP A 102 -23.58 1.83 -0.62
C ASP A 102 -22.85 3.14 -0.90
N GLN A 103 -22.18 3.25 -2.05
CA GLN A 103 -21.45 4.46 -2.46
C GLN A 103 -22.39 5.66 -2.68
N MET A 104 -23.68 5.41 -2.85
CA MET A 104 -24.72 6.44 -3.00
C MET A 104 -25.59 6.56 -1.75
N SER A 105 -25.08 6.20 -0.57
CA SER A 105 -25.78 6.35 0.70
C SER A 105 -26.31 7.79 0.87
N GLY A 106 -27.59 7.91 1.25
CA GLY A 106 -28.27 9.22 1.37
C GLY A 106 -28.94 9.73 0.09
N THR A 107 -28.73 9.11 -1.07
CA THR A 107 -29.42 9.44 -2.32
C THR A 107 -30.66 8.53 -2.48
N PRO A 108 -31.83 9.03 -2.99
CA PRO A 108 -33.00 8.20 -3.19
C PRO A 108 -32.72 6.98 -4.06
N LYS A 109 -33.23 5.79 -3.66
CA LYS A 109 -33.08 4.53 -4.41
C LYS A 109 -33.95 4.42 -5.64
N ARG A 110 -34.94 5.30 -5.78
CA ARG A 110 -35.93 5.29 -6.85
C ARG A 110 -36.00 6.66 -7.50
N ASP A 111 -35.90 6.68 -8.80
CA ASP A 111 -36.12 7.86 -9.62
C ASP A 111 -37.42 7.68 -10.48
N GLU A 112 -37.74 8.65 -11.31
CA GLU A 112 -38.91 8.60 -12.21
C GLU A 112 -38.83 7.47 -13.24
N GLN A 113 -37.64 6.91 -13.48
CA GLN A 113 -37.41 5.83 -14.42
C GLN A 113 -37.36 4.44 -13.76
N GLY A 114 -37.55 4.37 -12.44
CA GLY A 114 -37.58 3.13 -11.66
C GLY A 114 -36.39 2.92 -10.76
N THR A 115 -36.24 1.69 -10.27
CA THR A 115 -35.10 1.31 -9.40
C THR A 115 -33.94 0.87 -10.29
N ARG A 116 -32.79 1.50 -10.17
CA ARG A 116 -31.55 1.12 -10.84
C ARG A 116 -30.60 0.46 -9.87
N ASP A 117 -29.83 -0.49 -10.37
CA ASP A 117 -28.69 -1.03 -9.64
C ASP A 117 -27.67 0.08 -9.35
N ARG A 118 -27.14 0.10 -8.13
CA ARG A 118 -26.23 1.10 -7.61
C ARG A 118 -24.83 0.51 -7.44
N PRO A 119 -23.79 1.34 -7.48
CA PRO A 119 -22.46 0.91 -7.12
C PRO A 119 -22.36 0.68 -5.61
N TYR A 120 -21.81 -0.47 -5.25
CA TYR A 120 -21.48 -0.86 -3.88
C TYR A 120 -20.00 -1.22 -3.79
N ASP A 121 -19.36 -0.83 -2.69
CA ASP A 121 -18.11 -1.47 -2.31
C ASP A 121 -18.46 -2.81 -1.66
N LEU A 122 -18.12 -3.89 -2.32
CA LEU A 122 -18.15 -5.24 -1.76
C LEU A 122 -16.84 -5.45 -1.00
N ILE A 123 -16.92 -5.38 0.32
CA ILE A 123 -15.80 -5.61 1.23
C ILE A 123 -15.78 -7.09 1.57
N VAL A 124 -14.65 -7.76 1.36
CA VAL A 124 -14.51 -9.21 1.52
C VAL A 124 -13.36 -9.50 2.48
N ASP A 125 -13.62 -10.28 3.50
CA ASP A 125 -12.63 -10.88 4.38
C ASP A 125 -12.39 -12.32 3.93
N PHE A 126 -11.14 -12.68 3.69
CA PHE A 126 -10.73 -14.01 3.29
C PHE A 126 -10.18 -14.82 4.47
N ASP A 127 -10.31 -16.14 4.39
CA ASP A 127 -9.64 -17.06 5.30
C ASP A 127 -8.13 -17.04 5.05
N ASP A 128 -7.37 -16.60 6.05
CA ASP A 128 -5.92 -16.40 5.96
C ASP A 128 -5.18 -17.70 5.63
N ARG A 129 -5.58 -18.83 6.21
CA ARG A 129 -4.97 -20.13 5.99
C ARG A 129 -5.17 -20.59 4.56
N LYS A 130 -6.41 -20.51 4.05
CA LYS A 130 -6.73 -20.89 2.68
C LYS A 130 -5.99 -20.04 1.66
N ILE A 131 -5.92 -18.72 1.87
CA ILE A 131 -5.16 -17.81 1.00
C ILE A 131 -3.66 -18.13 1.02
N ASN A 132 -3.09 -18.39 2.20
CA ASN A 132 -1.69 -18.78 2.33
C ASN A 132 -1.39 -20.12 1.66
N ASP A 133 -2.29 -21.09 1.75
CA ASP A 133 -2.16 -22.38 1.08
C ASP A 133 -2.17 -22.22 -0.45
N VAL A 134 -3.04 -21.37 -1.00
CA VAL A 134 -3.03 -21.05 -2.44
C VAL A 134 -1.71 -20.38 -2.83
N LEU A 135 -1.23 -19.39 -2.09
CA LEU A 135 0.05 -18.73 -2.37
C LEU A 135 1.21 -19.75 -2.40
N ASN A 136 1.27 -20.63 -1.41
CA ASN A 136 2.29 -21.68 -1.33
C ASN A 136 2.20 -22.64 -2.53
N SER A 137 1.00 -23.03 -2.95
CA SER A 137 0.79 -23.88 -4.14
C SER A 137 1.26 -23.24 -5.44
N LEU A 138 1.22 -21.90 -5.50
CA LEU A 138 1.71 -21.08 -6.62
C LEU A 138 3.22 -20.82 -6.56
N GLY A 139 3.90 -21.26 -5.48
CA GLY A 139 5.32 -20.99 -5.25
C GLY A 139 5.60 -19.55 -4.83
N VAL A 140 4.63 -18.88 -4.23
CA VAL A 140 4.70 -17.51 -3.75
C VAL A 140 4.50 -17.50 -2.23
N LYS A 141 5.36 -16.77 -1.50
CA LYS A 141 5.26 -16.70 -0.04
C LYS A 141 4.42 -15.51 0.40
N PRO A 142 3.60 -15.65 1.46
CA PRO A 142 2.98 -14.51 2.13
C PRO A 142 4.02 -13.53 2.65
N TRP A 143 3.81 -12.23 2.43
CA TRP A 143 4.65 -11.16 2.95
C TRP A 143 3.98 -10.51 4.18
N LEU A 144 4.14 -11.16 5.32
CA LEU A 144 3.50 -10.79 6.59
C LEU A 144 4.39 -9.90 7.48
N SER A 145 5.66 -9.71 7.12
CA SER A 145 6.55 -8.78 7.82
C SER A 145 6.12 -7.33 7.60
N ARG A 146 6.56 -6.45 8.49
CA ARG A 146 6.33 -5.01 8.35
C ARG A 146 6.83 -4.52 6.97
N ARG A 147 5.98 -3.78 6.30
CA ARG A 147 6.29 -3.18 5.01
C ARG A 147 6.96 -1.84 5.19
N PRO A 148 8.04 -1.54 4.46
CA PRO A 148 8.68 -0.25 4.55
C PRO A 148 7.76 0.86 3.98
N VAL A 149 7.83 2.04 4.57
CA VAL A 149 7.16 3.23 4.06
C VAL A 149 7.91 3.72 2.81
N LEU A 150 7.21 3.92 1.70
CA LEU A 150 7.80 4.44 0.47
C LEU A 150 7.76 5.96 0.44
N GLY A 151 8.91 6.60 0.26
CA GLY A 151 9.00 7.98 -0.24
C GLY A 151 8.82 7.98 -1.75
N VAL A 152 7.70 8.49 -2.25
CA VAL A 152 7.34 8.39 -3.67
C VAL A 152 7.55 9.72 -4.38
N PHE A 153 8.43 9.72 -5.38
CA PHE A 153 8.79 10.87 -6.19
C PHE A 153 8.37 10.58 -7.63
N VAL A 154 7.36 11.30 -8.13
CA VAL A 154 6.81 11.06 -9.47
C VAL A 154 6.82 12.34 -10.29
N GLU A 155 7.56 12.29 -11.39
CA GLU A 155 7.53 13.31 -12.45
C GLU A 155 6.35 13.04 -13.38
N MET A 156 5.58 14.09 -13.65
CA MET A 156 4.51 14.14 -14.64
C MET A 156 4.91 15.07 -15.77
N GLU A 157 4.93 14.57 -17.02
CA GLU A 157 5.25 15.34 -18.23
C GLU A 157 4.12 15.23 -19.26
N GLN A 158 3.50 16.35 -19.62
CA GLN A 158 2.46 16.41 -20.67
C GLN A 158 2.58 17.71 -21.47
N GLY A 159 3.02 17.61 -22.71
CA GLY A 159 3.33 18.76 -23.54
C GLY A 159 4.42 19.63 -22.89
N SER A 160 4.13 20.90 -22.65
CA SER A 160 5.05 21.83 -21.97
C SER A 160 4.95 21.78 -20.43
N ARG A 161 4.02 21.01 -19.87
CA ARG A 161 3.83 20.90 -18.42
C ARG A 161 4.70 19.78 -17.87
N GLN A 162 5.58 20.13 -16.94
CA GLN A 162 6.44 19.19 -16.26
C GLN A 162 6.51 19.55 -14.76
N TYR A 163 6.20 18.61 -13.89
CA TYR A 163 6.21 18.82 -12.43
C TYR A 163 6.36 17.52 -11.68
N ILE A 164 6.78 17.60 -10.42
CA ILE A 164 6.75 16.46 -9.49
C ILE A 164 5.42 16.49 -8.72
N ALA A 165 4.78 15.34 -8.58
CA ALA A 165 3.58 15.21 -7.78
C ALA A 165 3.91 15.41 -6.29
N THR A 166 3.22 16.34 -5.62
CA THR A 166 3.48 16.73 -4.23
C THR A 166 2.27 16.52 -3.34
N SER A 167 2.51 16.54 -2.02
CA SER A 167 1.47 16.37 -1.00
C SER A 167 0.56 17.58 -0.85
N ASP A 168 0.98 18.78 -1.28
CA ASP A 168 0.35 20.07 -1.00
C ASP A 168 -0.15 20.85 -2.24
N ALA A 169 0.50 20.69 -3.43
CA ALA A 169 0.12 21.45 -4.60
C ALA A 169 -1.20 20.99 -5.22
N LYS A 170 -2.09 21.93 -5.56
CA LYS A 170 -3.38 21.65 -6.23
C LYS A 170 -3.24 20.90 -7.55
N GLN A 171 -2.20 21.19 -8.33
CA GLN A 171 -1.97 20.50 -9.61
C GLN A 171 -1.72 19.00 -9.44
N SER A 172 -1.39 18.56 -8.22
CA SER A 172 -1.11 17.16 -7.88
C SER A 172 -2.32 16.42 -7.27
N ASP A 173 -3.49 17.06 -7.11
CA ASP A 173 -4.62 16.47 -6.39
C ASP A 173 -5.03 15.11 -6.94
N LEU A 174 -5.23 15.00 -8.26
CA LEU A 174 -5.64 13.72 -8.88
C LEU A 174 -4.55 12.65 -8.73
N GLN A 175 -3.29 13.01 -8.97
CA GLN A 175 -2.16 12.09 -8.87
C GLN A 175 -1.96 11.61 -7.43
N ARG A 176 -2.07 12.53 -6.46
CA ARG A 176 -1.98 12.20 -5.04
C ARG A 176 -3.04 11.20 -4.63
N HIS A 177 -4.31 11.45 -4.97
CA HIS A 177 -5.41 10.54 -4.66
C HIS A 177 -5.21 9.17 -5.29
N SER A 178 -4.79 9.12 -6.54
CA SER A 178 -4.55 7.87 -7.25
C SER A 178 -3.35 7.09 -6.68
N LEU A 179 -2.26 7.78 -6.32
CA LEU A 179 -1.09 7.17 -5.66
C LEU A 179 -1.46 6.56 -4.30
N LEU A 180 -2.23 7.31 -3.49
CA LEU A 180 -2.69 6.82 -2.19
C LEU A 180 -3.62 5.62 -2.34
N ALA A 181 -4.55 5.65 -3.32
CA ALA A 181 -5.43 4.52 -3.61
C ALA A 181 -4.65 3.28 -4.09
N ALA A 182 -3.65 3.48 -4.96
CA ALA A 182 -2.77 2.40 -5.42
C ALA A 182 -1.97 1.78 -4.25
N ALA A 183 -1.46 2.60 -3.34
CA ALA A 183 -0.74 2.15 -2.15
C ALA A 183 -1.65 1.35 -1.20
N LEU A 184 -2.83 1.90 -0.88
CA LEU A 184 -3.82 1.24 -0.03
C LEU A 184 -4.19 -0.14 -0.59
N LYS A 185 -4.45 -0.23 -1.89
CA LYS A 185 -4.79 -1.49 -2.57
C LYS A 185 -3.68 -2.55 -2.47
N ARG A 186 -2.44 -2.16 -2.20
CA ARG A 186 -1.28 -3.07 -2.05
C ARG A 186 -0.83 -3.19 -0.60
N GLY A 187 -1.60 -2.63 0.35
CA GLY A 187 -1.23 -2.62 1.76
C GLY A 187 0.10 -1.90 2.02
N MET A 188 0.46 -0.93 1.17
CA MET A 188 1.66 -0.12 1.31
C MET A 188 1.33 1.24 1.92
N VAL A 189 2.26 1.80 2.67
CA VAL A 189 2.20 3.18 3.15
C VAL A 189 3.15 4.01 2.31
N ILE A 190 2.71 5.18 1.84
CA ILE A 190 3.53 6.10 1.07
C ILE A 190 3.54 7.48 1.70
N VAL A 191 4.63 8.22 1.49
CA VAL A 191 4.75 9.65 1.73
C VAL A 191 5.17 10.35 0.44
N LEU A 192 4.63 11.53 0.20
CA LEU A 192 4.96 12.37 -0.94
C LEU A 192 5.73 13.60 -0.46
N PRO A 193 6.69 14.13 -1.23
CA PRO A 193 7.32 15.39 -0.90
C PRO A 193 6.28 16.53 -0.98
N ASP A 194 6.48 17.57 -0.22
CA ASP A 194 5.84 18.87 -0.44
C ASP A 194 6.74 19.75 -1.33
N VAL A 195 6.22 20.89 -1.75
CA VAL A 195 6.95 21.83 -2.61
C VAL A 195 8.19 22.39 -1.92
N GLU A 196 8.10 22.66 -0.63
CA GLU A 196 9.21 23.23 0.19
C GLU A 196 10.37 22.23 0.32
N ALA A 197 10.06 20.95 0.60
CA ALA A 197 11.07 19.89 0.72
C ALA A 197 11.84 19.68 -0.59
N LEU A 198 11.15 19.70 -1.74
CA LEU A 198 11.79 19.61 -3.06
C LEU A 198 12.69 20.80 -3.32
N ALA A 199 12.24 22.02 -3.02
CA ALA A 199 13.03 23.25 -3.18
C ALA A 199 14.27 23.24 -2.30
N LYS A 200 14.15 22.86 -1.00
CA LYS A 200 15.25 22.75 -0.05
C LYS A 200 16.30 21.71 -0.51
N ALA A 201 15.84 20.59 -1.09
CA ALA A 201 16.73 19.55 -1.62
C ALA A 201 17.29 19.88 -3.02
N ASN A 202 16.89 21.03 -3.61
CA ASN A 202 17.22 21.44 -4.98
C ASN A 202 16.87 20.37 -6.04
N ILE A 203 15.72 19.73 -5.89
CA ILE A 203 15.21 18.70 -6.82
C ILE A 203 14.15 19.32 -7.70
N ASN A 204 14.37 19.29 -9.01
CA ASN A 204 13.42 19.71 -10.03
C ASN A 204 12.93 18.52 -10.87
N ALA A 205 11.83 18.70 -11.60
CA ALA A 205 11.21 17.64 -12.37
C ALA A 205 12.14 17.09 -13.47
N ALA A 206 12.80 17.96 -14.22
CA ALA A 206 13.64 17.56 -15.33
C ALA A 206 14.84 16.68 -14.93
N GLU A 207 15.29 16.81 -13.69
CA GLU A 207 16.47 16.11 -13.16
C GLU A 207 16.11 14.93 -12.25
N LEU A 208 14.81 14.70 -11.98
CA LEU A 208 14.38 13.69 -11.00
C LEU A 208 14.97 12.30 -11.29
N LEU A 209 14.94 11.84 -12.56
CA LEU A 209 15.47 10.54 -12.94
C LEU A 209 17.00 10.44 -12.85
N THR A 210 17.70 11.57 -12.93
CA THR A 210 19.17 11.63 -12.82
C THR A 210 19.64 11.93 -11.39
N THR A 211 18.73 12.36 -10.51
CA THR A 211 19.04 12.61 -9.09
C THR A 211 19.60 11.35 -8.44
N PRO A 212 20.74 11.42 -7.73
CA PRO A 212 21.35 10.26 -7.08
C PRO A 212 20.38 9.59 -6.10
N SER A 213 20.37 8.25 -6.07
CA SER A 213 19.50 7.49 -5.17
C SER A 213 19.74 7.80 -3.70
N SER A 214 20.98 8.16 -3.31
CA SER A 214 21.30 8.58 -1.94
C SER A 214 20.59 9.87 -1.55
N THR A 215 20.54 10.86 -2.46
CA THR A 215 19.83 12.13 -2.23
C THR A 215 18.33 11.90 -2.03
N LEU A 216 17.73 11.08 -2.89
CA LEU A 216 16.30 10.74 -2.79
C LEU A 216 15.99 9.90 -1.56
N ALA A 217 16.89 8.98 -1.16
CA ALA A 217 16.76 8.21 0.08
C ALA A 217 16.84 9.11 1.32
N SER A 218 17.75 10.10 1.34
CA SER A 218 17.83 11.09 2.43
C SER A 218 16.55 11.90 2.55
N LEU A 219 16.05 12.43 1.42
CA LEU A 219 14.80 13.18 1.41
C LEU A 219 13.61 12.30 1.80
N ALA A 220 13.53 11.06 1.30
CA ALA A 220 12.49 10.11 1.73
C ALA A 220 12.51 9.92 3.26
N SER A 221 13.71 9.76 3.84
CA SER A 221 13.88 9.60 5.30
C SER A 221 13.44 10.85 6.08
N GLU A 222 13.74 12.06 5.61
CA GLU A 222 13.27 13.31 6.20
C GLU A 222 11.74 13.41 6.21
N LEU A 223 11.07 12.85 5.20
CA LEU A 223 9.62 12.79 5.07
C LEU A 223 8.97 11.62 5.82
N GLY A 224 9.75 10.78 6.51
CA GLY A 224 9.27 9.58 7.21
C GLY A 224 9.16 8.34 6.33
N GLY A 225 9.69 8.36 5.11
CA GLY A 225 9.85 7.21 4.22
C GLY A 225 11.11 6.41 4.54
N GLU A 226 11.15 5.15 4.18
CA GLU A 226 12.29 4.25 4.40
C GLU A 226 12.99 3.87 3.10
N VAL A 227 12.24 3.88 2.00
CA VAL A 227 12.73 3.52 0.67
C VAL A 227 12.21 4.52 -0.34
N ALA A 228 13.08 5.04 -1.22
CA ALA A 228 12.67 5.95 -2.28
C ALA A 228 12.22 5.17 -3.53
N LEU A 229 10.98 5.39 -3.95
CA LEU A 229 10.44 4.96 -5.24
C LEU A 229 10.38 6.17 -6.16
N VAL A 230 10.96 6.06 -7.34
CA VAL A 230 11.02 7.13 -8.33
C VAL A 230 10.26 6.71 -9.58
N GLY A 231 9.37 7.59 -10.05
CA GLY A 231 8.59 7.38 -11.25
C GLY A 231 8.67 8.59 -12.20
N ARG A 232 8.60 8.33 -13.50
CA ARG A 232 8.33 9.32 -14.53
C ARG A 232 7.16 8.85 -15.36
N LEU A 233 6.18 9.72 -15.57
CA LEU A 233 5.06 9.51 -16.46
C LEU A 233 5.11 10.60 -17.55
N LYS A 234 5.31 10.16 -18.78
CA LYS A 234 5.28 11.04 -19.96
C LYS A 234 4.10 10.70 -20.83
N TRP A 235 3.29 11.70 -21.17
CA TRP A 235 2.18 11.50 -22.08
C TRP A 235 2.67 11.33 -23.51
N GLU A 236 2.24 10.29 -24.20
CA GLU A 236 2.57 9.99 -25.59
C GLU A 236 1.29 10.05 -26.45
N ASP A 237 1.22 11.08 -27.32
CA ASP A 237 0.05 11.28 -28.18
C ASP A 237 -0.16 10.13 -29.18
N SER A 238 0.91 9.47 -29.61
CA SER A 238 0.84 8.32 -30.52
C SER A 238 0.18 7.09 -29.89
N GLU A 239 0.28 6.93 -28.59
CA GLU A 239 -0.27 5.79 -27.82
C GLU A 239 -1.56 6.17 -27.09
N LEU A 240 -1.95 7.47 -27.10
CA LEU A 240 -3.05 8.03 -26.32
C LEU A 240 -2.99 7.59 -24.84
N GLY A 241 -1.79 7.55 -24.29
CA GLY A 241 -1.54 7.02 -22.96
C GLY A 241 -0.20 7.48 -22.39
N TRP A 242 0.06 7.05 -21.17
CA TRP A 242 1.29 7.36 -20.46
C TRP A 242 2.37 6.31 -20.75
N ALA A 243 3.56 6.77 -21.10
CA ALA A 243 4.78 5.99 -21.01
C ALA A 243 5.40 6.23 -19.64
N THR A 244 5.76 5.15 -18.93
CA THR A 244 6.25 5.23 -17.56
C THR A 244 7.60 4.58 -17.40
N GLU A 245 8.42 5.17 -16.56
CA GLU A 245 9.66 4.59 -16.09
C GLU A 245 9.68 4.65 -14.57
N TRP A 246 9.94 3.49 -13.93
CA TRP A 246 10.02 3.35 -12.48
C TRP A 246 11.37 2.83 -12.06
N ARG A 247 11.88 3.31 -10.93
CA ARG A 247 13.10 2.77 -10.32
C ARG A 247 13.02 2.76 -8.80
N ILE A 248 13.65 1.76 -8.21
CA ILE A 248 13.85 1.62 -6.77
C ILE A 248 15.22 1.03 -6.51
N HIS A 249 15.94 1.55 -5.52
CA HIS A 249 17.18 0.95 -5.04
C HIS A 249 16.88 0.09 -3.82
N TRP A 250 17.13 -1.21 -3.93
CA TRP A 250 16.85 -2.17 -2.87
C TRP A 250 17.92 -3.25 -2.80
N ASN A 251 18.35 -3.64 -1.58
CA ASN A 251 19.38 -4.65 -1.34
C ASN A 251 20.66 -4.46 -2.19
N GLY A 252 21.14 -3.21 -2.29
CA GLY A 252 22.34 -2.88 -3.04
C GLY A 252 22.19 -2.87 -4.57
N ARG A 253 21.00 -3.10 -5.10
CA ARG A 253 20.72 -3.16 -6.53
C ARG A 253 19.70 -2.11 -6.95
N MET A 254 19.86 -1.55 -8.15
CA MET A 254 18.89 -0.71 -8.82
C MET A 254 17.94 -1.57 -9.66
N HIS A 255 16.67 -1.56 -9.32
CA HIS A 255 15.60 -2.19 -10.10
C HIS A 255 14.90 -1.14 -10.95
N ARG A 256 14.53 -1.50 -12.19
CA ARG A 256 13.82 -0.63 -13.14
C ARG A 256 12.77 -1.42 -13.90
N TRP A 257 11.65 -0.77 -14.19
CA TRP A 257 10.59 -1.29 -15.06
C TRP A 257 9.88 -0.16 -15.78
N GLN A 258 9.21 -0.49 -16.87
CA GLN A 258 8.55 0.47 -17.75
C GLN A 258 7.19 -0.07 -18.20
N LEU A 259 6.28 0.85 -18.53
CA LEU A 259 4.97 0.55 -19.11
C LEU A 259 4.67 1.58 -20.19
N ARG A 260 3.80 1.25 -21.16
CA ARG A 260 3.37 2.17 -22.22
C ARG A 260 1.88 2.04 -22.46
N GLY A 261 1.26 3.10 -22.97
CA GLY A 261 -0.15 3.12 -23.37
C GLY A 261 -1.12 2.91 -22.22
N VAL A 262 -0.75 3.28 -21.00
CA VAL A 262 -1.57 3.10 -19.79
C VAL A 262 -2.18 4.41 -19.32
N THR A 263 -3.28 4.32 -18.55
CA THR A 263 -3.78 5.47 -17.78
C THR A 263 -2.83 5.79 -16.62
N PHE A 264 -2.87 7.00 -16.05
CA PHE A 264 -2.02 7.32 -14.91
C PHE A 264 -2.39 6.48 -13.67
N ASP A 265 -3.66 6.10 -13.49
CA ASP A 265 -4.08 5.19 -12.42
C ASP A 265 -3.43 3.81 -12.54
N GLU A 266 -3.38 3.26 -13.76
CA GLU A 266 -2.71 1.99 -14.02
C GLU A 266 -1.20 2.13 -13.83
N ALA A 267 -0.61 3.23 -14.30
CA ALA A 267 0.80 3.53 -14.09
C ALA A 267 1.17 3.52 -12.59
N PHE A 268 0.36 4.15 -11.74
CA PHE A 268 0.59 4.17 -10.30
C PHE A 268 0.37 2.82 -9.64
N ARG A 269 -0.69 2.08 -10.03
CA ARG A 269 -0.90 0.71 -9.54
C ARG A 269 0.28 -0.21 -9.86
N ARG A 270 0.83 -0.11 -11.09
CA ARG A 270 1.99 -0.88 -11.53
C ARG A 270 3.30 -0.39 -10.89
N GLY A 271 3.42 0.91 -10.66
CA GLY A 271 4.58 1.49 -9.96
C GLY A 271 4.66 1.02 -8.51
N ILE A 272 3.60 1.22 -7.74
CA ILE A 272 3.53 0.77 -6.33
C ILE A 272 3.56 -0.76 -6.23
N GLY A 273 2.82 -1.47 -7.10
CA GLY A 273 2.81 -2.93 -7.12
C GLY A 273 4.16 -3.53 -7.48
N GLY A 274 4.88 -2.93 -8.44
CA GLY A 274 6.24 -3.33 -8.79
C GLY A 274 7.22 -3.15 -7.64
N ALA A 275 7.13 -2.03 -6.92
CA ALA A 275 7.89 -1.80 -5.70
C ALA A 275 7.58 -2.87 -4.63
N ALA A 276 6.29 -3.17 -4.40
CA ALA A 276 5.89 -4.22 -3.46
C ALA A 276 6.45 -5.60 -3.86
N GLN A 277 6.46 -5.94 -5.15
CA GLN A 277 7.01 -7.20 -5.66
C GLN A 277 8.52 -7.32 -5.38
N ILE A 278 9.27 -6.26 -5.59
CA ILE A 278 10.71 -6.22 -5.32
C ILE A 278 10.97 -6.33 -3.81
N LEU A 279 10.28 -5.53 -3.01
CA LEU A 279 10.44 -5.46 -1.56
C LEU A 279 10.06 -6.78 -0.85
N SER A 280 9.06 -7.50 -1.37
CA SER A 280 8.65 -8.82 -0.89
C SER A 280 9.57 -9.95 -1.34
N GLY A 281 10.57 -9.69 -2.18
CA GLY A 281 11.49 -10.71 -2.71
C GLY A 281 10.88 -11.57 -3.83
N ASN A 282 9.80 -11.14 -4.46
CA ASN A 282 9.14 -11.88 -5.56
C ASN A 282 9.76 -11.61 -6.95
N GLY A 283 10.89 -10.93 -7.01
CA GLY A 283 11.64 -10.64 -8.23
C GLY A 283 11.31 -9.30 -8.86
N ASP A 284 11.85 -9.03 -10.03
CA ASP A 284 11.61 -7.80 -10.77
C ASP A 284 10.21 -7.83 -11.40
N PRO A 285 9.47 -6.71 -11.43
CA PRO A 285 8.27 -6.58 -12.24
C PRO A 285 8.66 -6.60 -13.73
N GLY A 286 7.91 -7.37 -14.50
CA GLY A 286 8.08 -7.47 -15.95
C GLY A 286 7.56 -6.23 -16.69
#